data_f1483bdfc6f4fb4848ba41bbca455873
#
_entry.id   f1483bdfc6f4fb4848ba41bbca455873
#
_cell.length_a   1.000
_cell.length_b   1.000
_cell.length_c   1.000
_cell.angle_alpha   90.00
_cell.angle_beta   90.00
_cell.angle_gamma   90.00
#
_symmetry.space_group_name_H-M   'P 1'
#
loop_
_entity.id
_entity.type
_entity.pdbx_description
1 polymer ?
#
loop_
_entity_poly.entity_id
_entity_poly.type
_entity_poly.pdbx_seq_one_letter_code
_entity_poly.pdbx_strand_id
1 'polypeptide(L)'
;MNTPFLIIADDLSGAADCAVGFALAGLDSTVLLGCDVSPGLQATVLTVDTDSRRDAAEVAAGKARAALDRHGAGRAVIKKIDSTLRGGWVAEVAALQPALGMALVAAAFPELGRVMRDGLLYVHGQRLADTATWQLEHAGREDRPAVQLRQAGLRCEVLPSTLLDGDAAAVQQAVARAITLAWTQGCQALVFDVEQTHHLRQLARATHALTGIFWVGSGGLSRELAAALPAAGARAAASVPTAGPDIAPAWSSTGTAESPGHTVLTVAGSLSPMTRQQIACMATDTRTRVHTIAAAELRQAPGADLSLIHI
;
A
#
# COMPACT_ATOMS: atom_id res chain seq x y z
N MET A 1 21.21 -15.84 4.73
CA MET A 1 21.20 -14.54 4.03
C MET A 1 19.75 -14.14 3.88
N ASN A 2 19.38 -12.91 4.27
CA ASN A 2 18.01 -12.46 4.09
C ASN A 2 17.73 -12.20 2.62
N THR A 3 16.65 -12.76 2.09
CA THR A 3 16.19 -12.47 0.72
C THR A 3 15.91 -10.98 0.59
N PRO A 4 16.54 -10.26 -0.35
CA PRO A 4 16.23 -8.86 -0.56
C PRO A 4 14.84 -8.68 -1.17
N PHE A 5 14.19 -7.55 -0.89
CA PHE A 5 12.85 -7.24 -1.37
C PHE A 5 12.84 -6.03 -2.30
N LEU A 6 11.97 -6.07 -3.29
CA LEU A 6 11.53 -4.91 -4.06
C LEU A 6 10.04 -4.69 -3.79
N ILE A 7 9.68 -3.51 -3.32
CA ILE A 7 8.29 -3.08 -3.16
C ILE A 7 8.01 -2.05 -4.25
N ILE A 8 6.98 -2.30 -5.07
CA ILE A 8 6.51 -1.38 -6.10
C ILE A 8 5.18 -0.80 -5.64
N ALA A 9 5.17 0.48 -5.31
CA ALA A 9 3.99 1.18 -4.79
C ALA A 9 3.51 2.24 -5.79
N ASP A 10 2.22 2.45 -5.86
CA ASP A 10 1.57 3.41 -6.74
C ASP A 10 1.49 4.82 -6.16
N ASP A 11 1.79 4.99 -4.87
CA ASP A 11 1.87 6.27 -4.18
C ASP A 11 2.90 6.27 -3.05
N LEU A 12 3.38 7.47 -2.72
CA LEU A 12 4.40 7.68 -1.69
C LEU A 12 3.96 7.23 -0.30
N SER A 13 2.70 7.50 0.08
CA SER A 13 2.20 7.10 1.40
C SER A 13 2.22 5.58 1.56
N GLY A 14 1.80 4.85 0.51
CA GLY A 14 1.85 3.40 0.46
C GLY A 14 3.27 2.86 0.44
N ALA A 15 4.18 3.52 -0.27
CA ALA A 15 5.60 3.17 -0.28
C ALA A 15 6.22 3.29 1.12
N ALA A 16 5.98 4.40 1.80
CA ALA A 16 6.48 4.64 3.15
C ALA A 16 5.88 3.67 4.18
N ASP A 17 4.55 3.41 4.12
CA ASP A 17 3.88 2.47 5.03
C ASP A 17 4.45 1.04 4.91
N CYS A 18 4.78 0.60 3.71
CA CYS A 18 5.43 -0.69 3.51
C CYS A 18 6.88 -0.69 4.00
N ALA A 19 7.68 0.31 3.62
CA ALA A 19 9.08 0.39 3.98
C ALA A 19 9.30 0.41 5.50
N VAL A 20 8.42 1.13 6.23
CA VAL A 20 8.50 1.23 7.69
C VAL A 20 8.30 -0.11 8.39
N GLY A 21 7.44 -0.99 7.85
CA GLY A 21 7.25 -2.33 8.40
C GLY A 21 8.55 -3.15 8.40
N PHE A 22 9.30 -3.10 7.32
CA PHE A 22 10.59 -3.79 7.20
C PHE A 22 11.69 -3.10 8.04
N ALA A 23 11.70 -1.77 8.09
CA ALA A 23 12.65 -1.04 8.93
C ALA A 23 12.46 -1.37 10.42
N LEU A 24 11.21 -1.46 10.90
CA LEU A 24 10.90 -1.89 12.28
C LEU A 24 11.30 -3.34 12.55
N ALA A 25 11.32 -4.19 11.52
CA ALA A 25 11.87 -5.55 11.60
C ALA A 25 13.41 -5.59 11.57
N GLY A 26 14.08 -4.44 11.55
CA GLY A 26 15.55 -4.31 11.58
C GLY A 26 16.23 -4.47 10.22
N LEU A 27 15.47 -4.37 9.12
CA LEU A 27 16.02 -4.45 7.77
C LEU A 27 16.35 -3.06 7.22
N ASP A 28 17.49 -2.96 6.54
CA ASP A 28 17.86 -1.74 5.81
C ASP A 28 16.86 -1.50 4.67
N SER A 29 16.09 -0.40 4.77
CA SER A 29 14.99 -0.06 3.91
C SER A 29 15.16 1.33 3.31
N THR A 30 15.07 1.42 1.99
CA THR A 30 15.20 2.69 1.24
C THR A 30 13.96 2.90 0.37
N VAL A 31 13.42 4.10 0.37
CA VAL A 31 12.34 4.53 -0.53
C VAL A 31 12.91 5.39 -1.64
N LEU A 32 12.61 5.04 -2.89
CA LEU A 32 12.94 5.80 -4.09
C LEU A 32 11.70 6.55 -4.58
N LEU A 33 11.88 7.82 -4.90
CA LEU A 33 10.87 8.65 -5.54
C LEU A 33 11.05 8.57 -7.06
N GLY A 34 10.23 7.75 -7.71
CA GLY A 34 10.34 7.46 -9.13
C GLY A 34 11.31 6.33 -9.49
N CYS A 35 11.26 5.93 -10.77
CA CYS A 35 12.05 4.80 -11.27
C CYS A 35 13.49 5.18 -11.68
N ASP A 36 13.82 6.45 -11.77
CA ASP A 36 15.05 6.95 -12.45
C ASP A 36 16.30 7.03 -11.58
N VAL A 37 16.22 6.55 -10.34
CA VAL A 37 17.38 6.53 -9.44
C VAL A 37 18.37 5.46 -9.89
N SER A 38 19.66 5.81 -9.94
CA SER A 38 20.74 4.95 -10.44
C SER A 38 20.78 3.58 -9.77
N PRO A 39 21.00 2.49 -10.53
CA PRO A 39 21.23 1.17 -9.95
C PRO A 39 22.50 1.17 -9.12
N GLY A 40 22.46 0.62 -7.91
CA GLY A 40 23.62 0.54 -7.01
C GLY A 40 23.29 0.68 -5.54
N LEU A 41 22.05 1.01 -5.20
CA LEU A 41 21.58 1.01 -3.82
C LEU A 41 21.54 -0.43 -3.27
N GLN A 42 22.36 -0.69 -2.26
CA GLN A 42 22.51 -2.00 -1.63
C GLN A 42 21.52 -2.25 -0.49
N ALA A 43 20.39 -1.53 -0.45
CA ALA A 43 19.38 -1.75 0.57
C ALA A 43 18.78 -3.15 0.48
N THR A 44 18.59 -3.79 1.64
CA THR A 44 17.92 -5.10 1.73
C THR A 44 16.48 -5.00 1.23
N VAL A 45 15.80 -3.90 1.56
CA VAL A 45 14.44 -3.60 1.07
C VAL A 45 14.47 -2.30 0.29
N LEU A 46 14.13 -2.40 -0.97
CA LEU A 46 14.01 -1.26 -1.87
C LEU A 46 12.54 -1.04 -2.19
N THR A 47 12.03 0.14 -1.88
CA THR A 47 10.66 0.53 -2.22
C THR A 47 10.69 1.61 -3.28
N VAL A 48 9.99 1.40 -4.38
CA VAL A 48 9.86 2.37 -5.47
C VAL A 48 8.45 2.95 -5.44
N ASP A 49 8.34 4.24 -5.21
CA ASP A 49 7.12 5.00 -5.49
C ASP A 49 7.08 5.33 -6.98
N THR A 50 6.12 4.75 -7.70
CA THR A 50 5.96 4.98 -9.14
C THR A 50 5.10 6.21 -9.45
N ASP A 51 4.46 6.78 -8.42
CA ASP A 51 3.50 7.89 -8.56
C ASP A 51 2.53 7.65 -9.74
N SER A 52 1.90 6.47 -9.74
CA SER A 52 1.07 5.98 -10.85
C SER A 52 -0.42 5.86 -10.50
N ARG A 53 -0.81 6.20 -9.26
CA ARG A 53 -2.20 5.99 -8.80
C ARG A 53 -3.25 6.71 -9.67
N ARG A 54 -2.88 7.84 -10.26
CA ARG A 54 -3.77 8.67 -11.09
C ARG A 54 -3.52 8.52 -12.58
N ASP A 55 -2.55 7.72 -12.96
CA ASP A 55 -2.21 7.49 -14.36
C ASP A 55 -3.24 6.59 -15.06
N ALA A 56 -3.27 6.68 -16.39
CA ALA A 56 -3.94 5.69 -17.20
C ALA A 56 -3.33 4.30 -16.97
N ALA A 57 -4.14 3.26 -17.12
CA ALA A 57 -3.77 1.89 -16.78
C ALA A 57 -2.47 1.43 -17.47
N GLU A 58 -2.30 1.77 -18.74
CA GLU A 58 -1.13 1.41 -19.55
C GLU A 58 0.15 2.13 -19.07
N VAL A 59 0.02 3.39 -18.63
CA VAL A 59 1.14 4.16 -18.08
C VAL A 59 1.55 3.59 -16.74
N ALA A 60 0.58 3.30 -15.87
CA ALA A 60 0.84 2.68 -14.57
C ALA A 60 1.54 1.31 -14.73
N ALA A 61 1.04 0.47 -15.65
CA ALA A 61 1.64 -0.81 -15.99
C ALA A 61 3.08 -0.67 -16.48
N GLY A 62 3.35 0.31 -17.36
CA GLY A 62 4.68 0.60 -17.86
C GLY A 62 5.65 1.04 -16.76
N LYS A 63 5.22 1.90 -15.84
CA LYS A 63 6.01 2.33 -14.69
C LYS A 63 6.34 1.18 -13.75
N ALA A 64 5.34 0.33 -13.42
CA ALA A 64 5.54 -0.84 -12.58
C ALA A 64 6.53 -1.82 -13.21
N ARG A 65 6.42 -2.04 -14.53
CA ARG A 65 7.36 -2.89 -15.27
C ARG A 65 8.76 -2.31 -15.28
N ALA A 66 8.92 -1.02 -15.51
CA ALA A 66 10.22 -0.33 -15.48
C ALA A 66 10.89 -0.44 -14.10
N ALA A 67 10.13 -0.31 -13.02
CA ALA A 67 10.64 -0.51 -11.66
C ALA A 67 11.15 -1.96 -11.45
N LEU A 68 10.41 -2.96 -11.93
CA LEU A 68 10.82 -4.35 -11.89
C LEU A 68 12.09 -4.60 -12.70
N ASP A 69 12.13 -4.15 -13.95
CA ASP A 69 13.27 -4.39 -14.87
C ASP A 69 14.57 -3.76 -14.32
N ARG A 70 14.45 -2.60 -13.66
CA ARG A 70 15.62 -1.88 -13.13
C ARG A 70 16.10 -2.40 -11.78
N HIS A 71 15.18 -2.82 -10.91
CA HIS A 71 15.49 -3.10 -9.51
C HIS A 71 15.11 -4.50 -9.04
N GLY A 72 14.45 -5.32 -9.87
CA GLY A 72 13.88 -6.61 -9.46
C GLY A 72 14.88 -7.77 -9.41
N ALA A 73 16.05 -7.65 -10.02
CA ALA A 73 17.00 -8.75 -10.13
C ALA A 73 17.40 -9.30 -8.74
N GLY A 74 17.13 -10.59 -8.51
CA GLY A 74 17.44 -11.28 -7.26
C GLY A 74 16.61 -10.87 -6.04
N ARG A 75 15.52 -10.14 -6.21
CA ARG A 75 14.64 -9.66 -5.16
C ARG A 75 13.28 -10.36 -5.18
N ALA A 76 12.74 -10.65 -4.01
CA ALA A 76 11.34 -11.01 -3.86
C ALA A 76 10.48 -9.73 -4.04
N VAL A 77 9.34 -9.84 -4.74
CA VAL A 77 8.58 -8.66 -5.15
C VAL A 77 7.25 -8.56 -4.42
N ILE A 78 6.96 -7.37 -3.91
CA ILE A 78 5.67 -6.97 -3.37
C ILE A 78 5.11 -5.84 -4.25
N LYS A 79 3.98 -6.06 -4.89
CA LYS A 79 3.19 -4.98 -5.48
C LYS A 79 2.27 -4.41 -4.41
N LYS A 80 2.60 -3.21 -3.93
CA LYS A 80 1.73 -2.48 -3.01
C LYS A 80 0.55 -1.89 -3.76
N ILE A 81 -0.64 -2.18 -3.29
CA ILE A 81 -1.89 -1.63 -3.81
C ILE A 81 -2.66 -0.88 -2.73
N ASP A 82 -3.52 0.02 -3.13
CA ASP A 82 -4.43 0.68 -2.23
C ASP A 82 -5.44 -0.30 -1.64
N SER A 83 -5.65 -0.26 -0.33
CA SER A 83 -6.58 -1.16 0.38
C SER A 83 -8.07 -0.87 0.10
N THR A 84 -8.36 0.11 -0.74
CA THR A 84 -9.68 0.38 -1.33
C THR A 84 -9.67 0.26 -2.85
N LEU A 85 -8.69 -0.45 -3.42
CA LEU A 85 -8.58 -0.80 -4.84
C LEU A 85 -8.53 0.41 -5.80
N ARG A 86 -8.04 1.56 -5.34
CA ARG A 86 -7.81 2.72 -6.22
C ARG A 86 -6.61 2.48 -7.13
N GLY A 87 -6.53 3.28 -8.19
CA GLY A 87 -5.43 3.23 -9.14
C GLY A 87 -5.55 2.12 -10.19
N GLY A 88 -4.48 1.98 -10.97
CA GLY A 88 -4.34 1.03 -12.08
C GLY A 88 -3.81 -0.35 -11.67
N TRP A 89 -3.97 -0.75 -10.41
CA TRP A 89 -3.33 -1.91 -9.82
C TRP A 89 -3.46 -3.21 -10.62
N VAL A 90 -4.60 -3.42 -11.28
CA VAL A 90 -4.85 -4.63 -12.10
C VAL A 90 -3.92 -4.67 -13.31
N ALA A 91 -3.78 -3.55 -14.02
CA ALA A 91 -2.88 -3.44 -15.17
C ALA A 91 -1.41 -3.59 -14.75
N GLU A 92 -1.05 -3.04 -13.60
CA GLU A 92 0.28 -3.20 -13.03
C GLU A 92 0.56 -4.67 -12.68
N VAL A 93 -0.40 -5.37 -12.04
CA VAL A 93 -0.27 -6.82 -11.75
C VAL A 93 -0.15 -7.63 -13.03
N ALA A 94 -0.97 -7.35 -14.04
CA ALA A 94 -0.92 -8.03 -15.32
C ALA A 94 0.42 -7.83 -16.05
N ALA A 95 1.03 -6.65 -15.93
CA ALA A 95 2.35 -6.36 -16.50
C ALA A 95 3.51 -7.06 -15.76
N LEU A 96 3.37 -7.26 -14.45
CA LEU A 96 4.39 -7.91 -13.62
C LEU A 96 4.33 -9.44 -13.68
N GLN A 97 3.13 -10.00 -13.81
CA GLN A 97 2.85 -11.43 -13.68
C GLN A 97 3.70 -12.34 -14.60
N PRO A 98 3.93 -12.01 -15.89
CA PRO A 98 4.71 -12.88 -16.78
C PRO A 98 6.17 -13.08 -16.33
N ALA A 99 6.74 -12.09 -15.62
CA ALA A 99 8.11 -12.14 -15.14
C ALA A 99 8.25 -12.75 -13.74
N LEU A 100 7.20 -12.63 -12.91
CA LEU A 100 7.27 -12.97 -11.49
C LEU A 100 6.57 -14.29 -11.13
N GLY A 101 5.70 -14.80 -12.00
CA GLY A 101 4.91 -15.99 -11.73
C GLY A 101 3.55 -15.65 -11.10
N MET A 102 3.08 -16.44 -10.14
CA MET A 102 1.73 -16.34 -9.59
C MET A 102 1.59 -15.14 -8.64
N ALA A 103 0.57 -14.32 -8.85
CA ALA A 103 0.21 -13.24 -7.95
C ALA A 103 -0.59 -13.77 -6.74
N LEU A 104 -0.12 -13.53 -5.53
CA LEU A 104 -0.85 -13.80 -4.29
C LEU A 104 -1.47 -12.49 -3.80
N VAL A 105 -2.78 -12.35 -3.98
CA VAL A 105 -3.50 -11.09 -3.78
C VAL A 105 -4.23 -11.10 -2.44
N ALA A 106 -3.87 -10.19 -1.53
CA ALA A 106 -4.54 -9.95 -0.26
C ALA A 106 -4.67 -8.43 -0.02
N ALA A 107 -5.75 -7.86 -0.54
CA ALA A 107 -5.99 -6.41 -0.51
C ALA A 107 -6.40 -5.89 0.88
N ALA A 108 -6.86 -6.77 1.77
CA ALA A 108 -7.37 -6.43 3.09
C ALA A 108 -6.32 -5.71 3.97
N PHE A 109 -6.85 -4.90 4.91
CA PHE A 109 -6.09 -4.30 5.99
C PHE A 109 -6.99 -4.26 7.24
N PRO A 110 -7.13 -5.39 7.95
CA PRO A 110 -8.11 -5.53 9.03
C PRO A 110 -7.95 -4.50 10.15
N GLU A 111 -6.72 -4.12 10.51
CA GLU A 111 -6.44 -3.08 11.51
C GLU A 111 -7.06 -1.72 11.15
N LEU A 112 -7.27 -1.47 9.85
CA LEU A 112 -7.93 -0.28 9.34
C LEU A 112 -9.40 -0.54 8.95
N GLY A 113 -10.00 -1.63 9.45
CA GLY A 113 -11.38 -1.99 9.17
C GLY A 113 -11.66 -2.39 7.71
N ARG A 114 -10.63 -2.82 6.96
CA ARG A 114 -10.77 -3.26 5.57
C ARG A 114 -10.56 -4.77 5.49
N VAL A 115 -11.62 -5.50 5.17
CA VAL A 115 -11.61 -6.96 5.15
C VAL A 115 -12.11 -7.50 3.81
N MET A 116 -11.61 -8.69 3.44
CA MET A 116 -12.06 -9.44 2.27
C MET A 116 -12.88 -10.64 2.74
N ARG A 117 -14.10 -10.77 2.23
CA ARG A 117 -15.00 -11.89 2.50
C ARG A 117 -15.81 -12.23 1.24
N ASP A 118 -15.89 -13.51 0.91
CA ASP A 118 -16.60 -14.00 -0.29
C ASP A 118 -16.18 -13.30 -1.59
N GLY A 119 -14.87 -12.97 -1.69
CA GLY A 119 -14.29 -12.25 -2.81
C GLY A 119 -14.68 -10.77 -2.90
N LEU A 120 -15.30 -10.21 -1.86
CA LEU A 120 -15.73 -8.81 -1.77
C LEU A 120 -14.91 -8.06 -0.71
N LEU A 121 -14.61 -6.80 -0.99
CA LEU A 121 -13.95 -5.91 -0.04
C LEU A 121 -14.99 -5.11 0.75
N TYR A 122 -14.81 -5.07 2.06
CA TYR A 122 -15.60 -4.28 2.99
C TYR A 122 -14.72 -3.25 3.70
N VAL A 123 -15.28 -2.08 3.96
CA VAL A 123 -14.66 -0.97 4.69
C VAL A 123 -15.55 -0.64 5.89
N HIS A 124 -15.06 -0.88 7.10
CA HIS A 124 -15.82 -0.71 8.34
C HIS A 124 -17.20 -1.41 8.31
N GLY A 125 -17.25 -2.62 7.74
CA GLY A 125 -18.47 -3.42 7.63
C GLY A 125 -19.38 -3.08 6.45
N GLN A 126 -19.13 -1.99 5.72
CA GLN A 126 -19.84 -1.62 4.51
C GLN A 126 -19.10 -2.16 3.28
N ARG A 127 -19.81 -2.72 2.30
CA ARG A 127 -19.20 -3.14 1.03
C ARG A 127 -18.52 -1.96 0.35
N LEU A 128 -17.35 -2.18 -0.22
CA LEU A 128 -16.55 -1.12 -0.85
C LEU A 128 -17.37 -0.34 -1.90
N ALA A 129 -18.09 -1.05 -2.77
CA ALA A 129 -18.91 -0.44 -3.81
C ALA A 129 -20.00 0.51 -3.27
N ASP A 130 -20.44 0.32 -2.01
CA ASP A 130 -21.50 1.11 -1.41
C ASP A 130 -20.94 2.32 -0.64
N THR A 131 -19.61 2.44 -0.51
CA THR A 131 -18.99 3.57 0.18
C THR A 131 -19.07 4.86 -0.65
N ALA A 132 -19.26 5.98 0.03
CA ALA A 132 -19.34 7.28 -0.64
C ALA A 132 -18.06 7.61 -1.46
N THR A 133 -16.89 7.19 -0.96
CA THR A 133 -15.62 7.40 -1.67
C THR A 133 -15.58 6.61 -2.97
N TRP A 134 -16.00 5.33 -2.95
CA TRP A 134 -16.03 4.52 -4.16
C TRP A 134 -17.01 5.07 -5.19
N GLN A 135 -18.20 5.44 -4.75
CA GLN A 135 -19.23 6.03 -5.63
C GLN A 135 -18.77 7.34 -6.27
N LEU A 136 -17.97 8.13 -5.54
CA LEU A 136 -17.43 9.39 -6.05
C LEU A 136 -16.33 9.17 -7.10
N GLU A 137 -15.42 8.22 -6.85
CA GLU A 137 -14.21 8.03 -7.66
C GLU A 137 -14.36 6.94 -8.72
N HIS A 138 -15.22 5.94 -8.47
CA HIS A 138 -15.28 4.70 -9.23
C HIS A 138 -16.70 4.21 -9.51
N ALA A 139 -17.71 5.11 -9.57
CA ALA A 139 -19.09 4.72 -9.85
C ALA A 139 -19.19 3.80 -11.08
N GLY A 140 -19.86 2.67 -10.92
CA GLY A 140 -20.04 1.67 -11.98
C GLY A 140 -18.84 0.76 -12.26
N ARG A 141 -17.70 0.94 -11.58
CA ARG A 141 -16.55 0.03 -11.67
C ARG A 141 -16.80 -1.23 -10.84
N GLU A 142 -16.30 -2.35 -11.33
CA GLU A 142 -16.32 -3.63 -10.60
C GLU A 142 -15.46 -3.52 -9.32
N ASP A 143 -15.97 -3.96 -8.18
CA ASP A 143 -15.30 -3.88 -6.88
C ASP A 143 -14.73 -5.22 -6.39
N ARG A 144 -14.93 -6.31 -7.15
CA ARG A 144 -14.39 -7.64 -6.85
C ARG A 144 -13.00 -7.80 -7.48
N PRO A 145 -11.94 -7.95 -6.69
CA PRO A 145 -10.57 -8.08 -7.21
C PRO A 145 -10.42 -9.20 -8.25
N ALA A 146 -11.00 -10.37 -7.97
CA ALA A 146 -10.90 -11.51 -8.87
C ALA A 146 -11.60 -11.27 -10.22
N VAL A 147 -12.70 -10.52 -10.23
CA VAL A 147 -13.39 -10.17 -11.49
C VAL A 147 -12.57 -9.15 -12.28
N GLN A 148 -12.02 -8.15 -11.61
CA GLN A 148 -11.13 -7.17 -12.25
C GLN A 148 -9.91 -7.86 -12.89
N LEU A 149 -9.27 -8.81 -12.19
CA LEU A 149 -8.13 -9.57 -12.72
C LEU A 149 -8.52 -10.41 -13.94
N ARG A 150 -9.70 -11.08 -13.90
CA ARG A 150 -10.21 -11.85 -15.05
C ARG A 150 -10.51 -10.97 -16.25
N GLN A 151 -11.05 -9.76 -16.03
CA GLN A 151 -11.28 -8.77 -17.10
C GLN A 151 -9.97 -8.31 -17.75
N ALA A 152 -8.86 -8.32 -17.01
CA ALA A 152 -7.53 -8.05 -17.53
C ALA A 152 -6.84 -9.30 -18.15
N GLY A 153 -7.56 -10.41 -18.30
CA GLY A 153 -7.07 -11.63 -18.95
C GLY A 153 -6.32 -12.58 -18.03
N LEU A 154 -6.25 -12.33 -16.72
CA LEU A 154 -5.61 -13.22 -15.76
C LEU A 154 -6.59 -14.29 -15.27
N ARG A 155 -6.21 -15.56 -15.39
CA ARG A 155 -6.95 -16.63 -14.73
C ARG A 155 -6.68 -16.59 -13.23
N CYS A 156 -7.73 -16.47 -12.43
CA CYS A 156 -7.60 -16.39 -10.98
C CYS A 156 -8.74 -17.09 -10.24
N GLU A 157 -8.44 -17.53 -9.04
CA GLU A 157 -9.36 -18.12 -8.08
C GLU A 157 -9.42 -17.31 -6.80
N VAL A 158 -10.54 -17.43 -6.07
CA VAL A 158 -10.71 -16.86 -4.73
C VAL A 158 -10.59 -17.99 -3.72
N LEU A 159 -9.77 -17.79 -2.71
CA LEU A 159 -9.57 -18.72 -1.61
C LEU A 159 -10.21 -18.15 -0.34
N PRO A 160 -11.05 -18.95 0.35
CA PRO A 160 -11.76 -18.46 1.54
C PRO A 160 -10.80 -18.23 2.71
N SER A 161 -11.17 -17.33 3.61
CA SER A 161 -10.40 -17.02 4.83
C SER A 161 -10.18 -18.24 5.72
N THR A 162 -11.11 -19.22 5.69
CA THR A 162 -10.99 -20.48 6.43
C THR A 162 -9.77 -21.32 6.04
N LEU A 163 -9.18 -21.09 4.86
CA LEU A 163 -7.90 -21.71 4.48
C LEU A 163 -6.75 -21.24 5.38
N LEU A 164 -6.88 -20.07 5.99
CA LEU A 164 -5.87 -19.43 6.81
C LEU A 164 -6.16 -19.59 8.33
N ASP A 165 -7.19 -20.37 8.66
CA ASP A 165 -7.50 -20.74 10.04
C ASP A 165 -6.75 -22.02 10.47
N GLY A 166 -6.40 -22.11 11.76
CA GLY A 166 -5.73 -23.27 12.30
C GLY A 166 -4.27 -23.05 12.69
N ASP A 167 -3.56 -24.14 12.96
CA ASP A 167 -2.14 -24.06 13.29
C ASP A 167 -1.27 -23.75 12.05
N ALA A 168 -0.08 -23.20 12.31
CA ALA A 168 0.80 -22.72 11.25
C ALA A 168 1.22 -23.81 10.25
N ALA A 169 1.40 -25.05 10.71
CA ALA A 169 1.84 -26.16 9.84
C ALA A 169 0.70 -26.62 8.92
N ALA A 170 -0.51 -26.72 9.46
CA ALA A 170 -1.70 -27.07 8.69
C ALA A 170 -1.99 -26.01 7.61
N VAL A 171 -1.95 -24.73 7.99
CA VAL A 171 -2.13 -23.60 7.05
C VAL A 171 -1.06 -23.60 5.98
N GLN A 172 0.21 -23.78 6.34
CA GLN A 172 1.30 -23.85 5.38
C GLN A 172 1.08 -24.95 4.34
N GLN A 173 0.66 -26.14 4.78
CA GLN A 173 0.34 -27.25 3.87
C GLN A 173 -0.88 -26.97 2.99
N ALA A 174 -1.93 -26.35 3.56
CA ALA A 174 -3.14 -26.01 2.83
C ALA A 174 -2.86 -24.97 1.75
N VAL A 175 -2.14 -23.90 2.09
CA VAL A 175 -1.73 -22.85 1.14
C VAL A 175 -0.83 -23.40 0.05
N ALA A 176 0.17 -24.23 0.41
CA ALA A 176 1.06 -24.83 -0.58
C ALA A 176 0.29 -25.73 -1.58
N ARG A 177 -0.66 -26.54 -1.08
CA ARG A 177 -1.54 -27.36 -1.94
C ARG A 177 -2.41 -26.50 -2.85
N ALA A 178 -3.01 -25.42 -2.34
CA ALA A 178 -3.84 -24.51 -3.11
C ALA A 178 -3.03 -23.85 -4.24
N ILE A 179 -1.83 -23.36 -3.94
CA ILE A 179 -0.90 -22.78 -4.94
C ILE A 179 -0.53 -23.82 -6.01
N THR A 180 -0.18 -25.04 -5.61
CA THR A 180 0.19 -26.12 -6.54
C THR A 180 -0.98 -26.48 -7.45
N LEU A 181 -2.17 -26.64 -6.89
CA LEU A 181 -3.40 -26.94 -7.66
C LEU A 181 -3.70 -25.82 -8.66
N ALA A 182 -3.70 -24.59 -8.21
CA ALA A 182 -3.93 -23.44 -9.06
C ALA A 182 -2.92 -23.34 -10.20
N TRP A 183 -1.67 -23.65 -9.92
CA TRP A 183 -0.61 -23.67 -10.94
C TRP A 183 -0.86 -24.72 -12.00
N THR A 184 -1.23 -25.95 -11.60
CA THR A 184 -1.56 -27.02 -12.55
C THR A 184 -2.76 -26.70 -13.43
N GLN A 185 -3.69 -25.89 -12.93
CA GLN A 185 -4.86 -25.39 -13.65
C GLN A 185 -4.54 -24.14 -14.50
N GLY A 186 -3.31 -23.66 -14.45
CA GLY A 186 -2.82 -22.49 -15.18
C GLY A 186 -3.38 -21.17 -14.63
N CYS A 187 -3.74 -21.10 -13.34
CA CYS A 187 -4.05 -19.86 -12.69
C CYS A 187 -2.79 -18.97 -12.58
N GLN A 188 -3.00 -17.67 -12.73
CA GLN A 188 -1.96 -16.66 -12.72
C GLN A 188 -2.05 -15.80 -11.47
N ALA A 189 -3.19 -15.84 -10.78
CA ALA A 189 -3.40 -15.14 -9.51
C ALA A 189 -4.29 -15.96 -8.57
N LEU A 190 -4.04 -15.81 -7.26
CA LEU A 190 -4.91 -16.28 -6.18
C LEU A 190 -5.31 -15.09 -5.33
N VAL A 191 -6.60 -14.88 -5.16
CA VAL A 191 -7.16 -13.82 -4.31
C VAL A 191 -7.59 -14.46 -3.00
N PHE A 192 -7.02 -13.98 -1.89
CA PHE A 192 -7.32 -14.51 -0.56
C PHE A 192 -8.36 -13.63 0.14
N ASP A 193 -9.41 -14.27 0.64
CA ASP A 193 -10.26 -13.64 1.64
C ASP A 193 -9.47 -13.52 2.95
N VAL A 194 -9.59 -12.35 3.57
CA VAL A 194 -8.87 -12.00 4.79
C VAL A 194 -9.77 -11.14 5.65
N GLU A 195 -10.18 -11.67 6.78
CA GLU A 195 -11.09 -10.99 7.71
C GLU A 195 -10.40 -10.48 8.97
N GLN A 196 -9.24 -11.04 9.31
CA GLN A 196 -8.51 -10.72 10.52
C GLN A 196 -7.01 -10.61 10.23
N THR A 197 -6.29 -9.86 11.07
CA THR A 197 -4.83 -9.68 10.92
C THR A 197 -4.07 -11.01 10.98
N HIS A 198 -4.56 -11.98 11.76
CA HIS A 198 -3.90 -13.28 11.83
C HIS A 198 -3.94 -14.04 10.49
N HIS A 199 -4.94 -13.85 9.63
CA HIS A 199 -4.96 -14.45 8.29
C HIS A 199 -3.80 -13.91 7.43
N LEU A 200 -3.52 -12.59 7.47
CA LEU A 200 -2.34 -12.02 6.80
C LEU A 200 -1.05 -12.61 7.33
N ARG A 201 -0.96 -12.78 8.66
CA ARG A 201 0.20 -13.40 9.31
C ARG A 201 0.40 -14.84 8.87
N GLN A 202 -0.66 -15.63 8.83
CA GLN A 202 -0.59 -17.01 8.37
C GLN A 202 -0.20 -17.11 6.90
N LEU A 203 -0.80 -16.26 6.03
CA LEU A 203 -0.45 -16.18 4.63
C LEU A 203 1.04 -15.82 4.44
N ALA A 204 1.51 -14.78 5.14
CA ALA A 204 2.90 -14.35 5.09
C ALA A 204 3.86 -15.49 5.51
N ARG A 205 3.58 -16.16 6.64
CA ARG A 205 4.38 -17.29 7.13
C ARG A 205 4.38 -18.47 6.18
N ALA A 206 3.25 -18.77 5.55
CA ALA A 206 3.13 -19.88 4.61
C ALA A 206 3.84 -19.62 3.29
N THR A 207 4.08 -18.35 2.91
CA THR A 207 4.51 -17.99 1.56
C THR A 207 5.87 -17.28 1.47
N HIS A 208 6.41 -16.73 2.57
CA HIS A 208 7.63 -15.89 2.54
C HIS A 208 8.87 -16.58 1.92
N ALA A 209 8.94 -17.92 1.96
CA ALA A 209 10.04 -18.69 1.41
C ALA A 209 9.77 -19.25 0.01
N LEU A 210 8.58 -19.00 -0.57
CA LEU A 210 8.22 -19.50 -1.88
C LEU A 210 8.88 -18.69 -3.00
N THR A 211 9.15 -19.37 -4.11
CA THR A 211 9.66 -18.77 -5.36
C THR A 211 8.63 -18.93 -6.48
N GLY A 212 8.76 -18.14 -7.55
CA GLY A 212 7.80 -18.14 -8.66
C GLY A 212 6.46 -17.52 -8.31
N ILE A 213 6.44 -16.74 -7.24
CA ILE A 213 5.27 -15.96 -6.78
C ILE A 213 5.68 -14.51 -6.50
N PHE A 214 4.71 -13.63 -6.46
CA PHE A 214 4.87 -12.30 -5.88
C PHE A 214 3.62 -11.91 -5.11
N TRP A 215 3.78 -11.05 -4.12
CA TRP A 215 2.67 -10.61 -3.29
C TRP A 215 2.07 -9.34 -3.83
N VAL A 216 0.74 -9.27 -3.76
CA VAL A 216 -0.04 -8.10 -4.14
C VAL A 216 -0.95 -7.74 -2.96
N GLY A 217 -0.75 -6.58 -2.35
CA GLY A 217 -1.56 -6.27 -1.17
C GLY A 217 -1.35 -4.90 -0.58
N SER A 218 -2.01 -4.68 0.53
CA SER A 218 -1.95 -3.44 1.32
C SER A 218 -0.71 -3.40 2.23
N GLY A 219 -0.54 -2.30 2.95
CA GLY A 219 0.46 -2.20 4.02
C GLY A 219 0.32 -3.28 5.11
N GLY A 220 -0.91 -3.78 5.34
CA GLY A 220 -1.13 -4.88 6.29
C GLY A 220 -0.40 -6.16 5.90
N LEU A 221 -0.49 -6.58 4.63
CA LEU A 221 0.26 -7.74 4.14
C LEU A 221 1.77 -7.51 4.23
N SER A 222 2.24 -6.34 3.85
CA SER A 222 3.66 -5.97 3.88
C SER A 222 4.26 -6.05 5.28
N ARG A 223 3.52 -5.59 6.31
CA ARG A 223 3.93 -5.70 7.71
C ARG A 223 4.06 -7.14 8.18
N GLU A 224 3.09 -7.99 7.85
CA GLU A 224 3.13 -9.40 8.24
C GLU A 224 4.21 -10.18 7.48
N LEU A 225 4.51 -9.82 6.23
CA LEU A 225 5.66 -10.37 5.50
C LEU A 225 6.98 -9.98 6.17
N ALA A 226 7.14 -8.72 6.57
CA ALA A 226 8.32 -8.27 7.30
C ALA A 226 8.49 -9.03 8.62
N ALA A 227 7.40 -9.26 9.36
CA ALA A 227 7.41 -9.99 10.62
C ALA A 227 7.63 -11.51 10.45
N ALA A 228 7.35 -12.08 9.28
CA ALA A 228 7.56 -13.50 8.99
C ALA A 228 9.02 -13.83 8.65
N LEU A 229 9.84 -12.82 8.35
CA LEU A 229 11.24 -13.03 8.03
C LEU A 229 12.02 -13.42 9.31
N PRO A 230 13.07 -14.27 9.19
CA PRO A 230 13.97 -14.53 10.30
C PRO A 230 14.54 -13.20 10.81
N ALA A 231 14.48 -12.99 12.11
CA ALA A 231 15.05 -11.79 12.73
C ALA A 231 16.47 -11.61 12.18
N ALA A 232 16.72 -10.53 11.47
CA ALA A 232 18.08 -10.11 11.17
C ALA A 232 18.77 -10.00 12.52
N GLY A 233 19.78 -10.86 12.77
CA GLY A 233 20.47 -10.91 14.06
C GLY A 233 20.72 -9.47 14.53
N ALA A 234 20.31 -9.16 15.75
CA ALA A 234 20.14 -7.81 16.27
C ALA A 234 21.32 -6.92 15.90
N ARG A 235 21.24 -6.32 14.75
CA ARG A 235 22.04 -5.14 14.45
C ARG A 235 21.41 -4.09 15.36
N ALA A 236 22.13 -3.72 16.40
CA ALA A 236 21.74 -2.65 17.29
C ALA A 236 21.12 -1.56 16.43
N ALA A 237 19.88 -1.21 16.74
CA ALA A 237 19.15 -0.20 16.00
C ALA A 237 20.18 0.89 15.69
N ALA A 238 20.55 1.01 14.41
CA ALA A 238 21.44 2.06 14.00
C ALA A 238 20.72 3.29 14.51
N SER A 239 21.30 3.95 15.50
CA SER A 239 20.76 5.19 16.02
C SER A 239 20.41 5.99 14.79
N VAL A 240 19.11 6.28 14.64
CA VAL A 240 18.64 7.21 13.60
C VAL A 240 19.71 8.28 13.60
N PRO A 241 20.42 8.55 12.49
CA PRO A 241 21.40 9.60 12.50
C PRO A 241 20.63 10.80 13.00
N THR A 242 20.89 11.21 14.24
CA THR A 242 20.39 12.48 14.74
C THR A 242 20.88 13.45 13.70
N ALA A 243 19.95 14.06 12.97
CA ALA A 243 20.22 14.99 11.90
C ALA A 243 21.51 15.72 12.21
N GLY A 244 22.43 15.73 11.23
CA GLY A 244 23.71 16.42 11.43
C GLY A 244 23.42 17.83 11.97
N PRO A 245 24.36 18.45 12.71
CA PRO A 245 24.10 19.63 13.53
C PRO A 245 23.53 20.86 12.80
N ASP A 246 23.29 20.79 11.49
CA ASP A 246 22.94 21.94 10.67
C ASP A 246 21.53 21.90 10.04
N ILE A 247 20.70 20.88 10.34
CA ILE A 247 19.26 20.97 10.07
C ILE A 247 18.56 21.13 11.43
N ALA A 248 18.73 22.29 12.05
CA ALA A 248 17.80 22.70 13.08
C ALA A 248 16.41 22.70 12.43
N PRO A 249 15.42 21.97 13.01
CA PRO A 249 14.06 22.08 12.51
C PRO A 249 13.71 23.57 12.59
N ALA A 250 13.26 24.15 11.47
CA ALA A 250 12.82 25.54 11.41
C ALA A 250 11.63 25.86 12.34
N TRP A 251 11.33 24.95 13.25
CA TRP A 251 10.29 24.98 14.27
C TRP A 251 10.91 24.91 15.67
N SER A 252 11.80 25.81 16.03
CA SER A 252 12.14 25.97 17.43
C SER A 252 10.95 26.64 18.13
N SER A 253 10.19 25.85 18.86
CA SER A 253 9.12 26.33 19.76
C SER A 253 9.66 27.04 21.02
N THR A 254 10.80 27.67 20.95
CA THR A 254 11.34 28.54 22.02
C THR A 254 10.98 30.00 21.80
N GLY A 255 9.83 30.26 21.23
CA GLY A 255 9.20 31.57 21.26
C GLY A 255 8.32 31.69 22.50
N THR A 256 8.77 32.43 23.51
CA THR A 256 7.88 33.03 24.51
C THR A 256 6.72 33.73 23.81
N ALA A 257 5.53 33.62 24.35
CA ALA A 257 4.23 33.91 23.77
C ALA A 257 3.95 35.37 23.38
N GLU A 258 4.89 36.11 22.82
CA GLU A 258 4.74 37.52 22.44
C GLU A 258 5.38 37.91 21.10
N SER A 259 5.45 36.99 20.13
CA SER A 259 5.80 37.38 18.76
C SER A 259 4.55 37.83 18.01
N PRO A 260 4.56 39.02 17.33
CA PRO A 260 3.39 39.50 16.61
C PRO A 260 2.98 38.54 15.52
N GLY A 261 1.84 37.90 15.70
CA GLY A 261 0.93 37.30 14.76
C GLY A 261 1.46 36.67 13.50
N HIS A 262 2.08 35.49 13.61
CA HIS A 262 2.18 34.63 12.43
C HIS A 262 0.80 33.99 12.15
N THR A 263 0.22 34.27 10.98
CA THR A 263 -0.98 33.57 10.51
C THR A 263 -0.55 32.22 9.92
N VAL A 264 -1.11 31.13 10.46
CA VAL A 264 -0.89 29.79 9.91
C VAL A 264 -2.09 29.44 9.03
N LEU A 265 -1.81 29.14 7.76
CA LEU A 265 -2.79 28.59 6.85
C LEU A 265 -2.69 27.06 6.85
N THR A 266 -3.77 26.39 7.25
CA THR A 266 -3.88 24.93 7.15
C THR A 266 -4.86 24.57 6.05
N VAL A 267 -4.39 23.79 5.06
CA VAL A 267 -5.21 23.29 3.95
C VAL A 267 -5.48 21.81 4.18
N ALA A 268 -6.76 21.41 4.26
CA ALA A 268 -7.17 20.03 4.46
C ALA A 268 -8.02 19.55 3.28
N GLY A 269 -7.42 18.72 2.41
CA GLY A 269 -8.07 18.15 1.21
C GLY A 269 -8.75 16.80 1.42
N SER A 270 -8.71 16.23 2.64
CA SER A 270 -9.28 14.91 2.92
C SER A 270 -10.77 14.98 3.26
N LEU A 271 -11.55 14.09 2.65
CA LEU A 271 -12.98 13.88 2.96
C LEU A 271 -13.20 12.92 4.15
N SER A 272 -12.14 12.45 4.81
CA SER A 272 -12.26 11.46 5.88
C SER A 272 -13.02 11.99 7.09
N PRO A 273 -13.80 11.15 7.80
CA PRO A 273 -14.45 11.54 9.04
C PRO A 273 -13.47 12.08 10.10
N MET A 274 -12.27 11.51 10.16
CA MET A 274 -11.19 11.93 11.07
C MET A 274 -10.75 13.37 10.78
N THR A 275 -10.51 13.72 9.51
CA THR A 275 -10.13 15.09 9.13
C THR A 275 -11.23 16.08 9.48
N ARG A 276 -12.50 15.72 9.28
CA ARG A 276 -13.63 16.58 9.69
C ARG A 276 -13.67 16.80 11.20
N GLN A 277 -13.41 15.76 12.00
CA GLN A 277 -13.31 15.88 13.46
C GLN A 277 -12.15 16.78 13.88
N GLN A 278 -10.98 16.64 13.24
CA GLN A 278 -9.82 17.49 13.51
C GLN A 278 -10.12 18.96 13.18
N ILE A 279 -10.74 19.24 12.04
CA ILE A 279 -11.17 20.58 11.65
C ILE A 279 -12.19 21.14 12.66
N ALA A 280 -13.18 20.33 13.06
CA ALA A 280 -14.17 20.74 14.06
C ALA A 280 -13.52 21.06 15.41
N CYS A 281 -12.53 20.29 15.83
CA CYS A 281 -11.76 20.56 17.03
C CYS A 281 -10.97 21.87 16.92
N MET A 282 -10.30 22.12 15.78
CA MET A 282 -9.60 23.39 15.54
C MET A 282 -10.55 24.59 15.52
N ALA A 283 -11.76 24.42 14.99
CA ALA A 283 -12.78 25.48 14.92
C ALA A 283 -13.30 25.93 16.30
N THR A 284 -13.05 25.19 17.37
CA THR A 284 -13.39 25.60 18.74
C THR A 284 -12.47 26.69 19.30
N ASP A 285 -11.28 26.86 18.70
CA ASP A 285 -10.37 27.98 19.08
C ASP A 285 -10.83 29.26 18.39
N THR A 286 -11.09 30.29 19.19
CA THR A 286 -11.59 31.61 18.72
C THR A 286 -10.63 32.32 17.76
N ARG A 287 -9.37 31.93 17.72
CA ARG A 287 -8.35 32.44 16.79
C ARG A 287 -8.37 31.71 15.43
N THR A 288 -9.13 30.61 15.31
CA THR A 288 -9.19 29.80 14.08
C THR A 288 -10.43 30.23 13.26
N ARG A 289 -10.21 30.51 11.98
CA ARG A 289 -11.29 30.71 11.01
C ARG A 289 -11.28 29.53 10.05
N VAL A 290 -12.42 28.88 9.91
CA VAL A 290 -12.58 27.74 8.98
C VAL A 290 -13.39 28.20 7.77
N HIS A 291 -12.83 28.00 6.58
CA HIS A 291 -13.52 28.17 5.31
C HIS A 291 -13.66 26.82 4.63
N THR A 292 -14.87 26.42 4.30
CA THR A 292 -15.13 25.17 3.58
C THR A 292 -15.46 25.50 2.13
N ILE A 293 -14.70 24.89 1.20
CA ILE A 293 -14.94 25.00 -0.23
C ILE A 293 -15.53 23.67 -0.70
N ALA A 294 -16.68 23.70 -1.34
CA ALA A 294 -17.29 22.49 -1.85
C ALA A 294 -16.48 21.93 -3.05
N ALA A 295 -16.32 20.60 -3.11
CA ALA A 295 -15.59 19.97 -4.21
C ALA A 295 -16.15 20.30 -5.61
N ALA A 296 -17.46 20.61 -5.70
CA ALA A 296 -18.10 21.07 -6.92
C ALA A 296 -17.60 22.46 -7.37
N GLU A 297 -17.38 23.36 -6.42
CA GLU A 297 -16.86 24.71 -6.69
C GLU A 297 -15.41 24.67 -7.19
N LEU A 298 -14.58 23.79 -6.61
CA LEU A 298 -13.20 23.58 -7.04
C LEU A 298 -13.11 23.04 -8.49
N ARG A 299 -14.08 22.23 -8.92
CA ARG A 299 -14.13 21.69 -10.27
C ARG A 299 -14.59 22.68 -11.33
N GLN A 300 -15.29 23.75 -10.93
CA GLN A 300 -15.82 24.76 -11.84
C GLN A 300 -14.89 25.97 -11.98
N ALA A 301 -13.84 26.08 -11.18
CA ALA A 301 -12.89 27.18 -11.27
C ALA A 301 -12.02 27.03 -12.52
N PRO A 302 -12.12 27.92 -13.53
CA PRO A 302 -11.28 27.85 -14.73
C PRO A 302 -9.81 28.04 -14.33
N GLY A 303 -8.97 27.07 -14.65
CA GLY A 303 -7.53 27.15 -14.37
C GLY A 303 -7.12 26.72 -12.96
N ALA A 304 -8.00 26.10 -12.18
CA ALA A 304 -7.60 25.46 -10.93
C ALA A 304 -6.71 24.26 -11.23
N ASP A 305 -5.40 24.50 -11.22
CA ASP A 305 -4.43 23.44 -11.18
C ASP A 305 -4.52 22.78 -9.81
N LEU A 306 -5.21 21.63 -9.75
CA LEU A 306 -5.41 20.86 -8.51
C LEU A 306 -4.09 20.33 -7.95
N SER A 307 -2.96 20.50 -8.63
CA SER A 307 -1.63 20.17 -8.14
C SER A 307 -1.20 21.03 -6.94
N LEU A 308 -1.80 22.19 -6.75
CA LEU A 308 -1.53 23.07 -5.60
C LEU A 308 -2.19 22.60 -4.28
N ILE A 309 -3.03 21.57 -4.30
CA ILE A 309 -3.67 21.02 -3.09
C ILE A 309 -2.77 19.99 -2.37
N HIS A 310 -1.56 19.75 -2.87
CA HIS A 310 -0.58 18.82 -2.32
C HIS A 310 0.57 19.51 -1.55
N ILE A 311 0.26 20.51 -0.80
CA ILE A 311 1.25 21.07 0.14
C ILE A 311 0.93 20.62 1.56
#